data_f4692012be5667594d192c232890b178
#
_entry.id   f4692012be5667594d192c232890b178
#
_cell.length_a   1.000
_cell.length_b   1.000
_cell.length_c   1.000
_cell.angle_alpha   90.00
_cell.angle_beta   90.00
_cell.angle_gamma   90.00
#
_symmetry.space_group_name_H-M   'P 1'
#
loop_
_entity.id
_entity.type
_entity.pdbx_description
1 polymer ?
#
loop_
_entity_poly.entity_id
_entity_poly.type
_entity_poly.pdbx_seq_one_letter_code
_entity_poly.pdbx_strand_id
1 'polypeptide(L)'
;MPAWKRLLTLALGAVIVLTSLAAIRATAHAESNGGVRVMPLGDSITEGTQVPGGYRIGLWQRLAAGRYTTDFVGSQFNGPGSLGDHDHQGHPGWRIDQIDANVAGWLRTQNPRTVLLHIGTNDVLQNYNVSGAPQRLSTLVDRITSTVPNADVFVATIIPLSNSGQESAARNFNATIPGMVQSKVAAGKRVHLVDMHSKLTTSDLIDGIHPTAGGYDKMAAAWYAALQSVSGSIGQPGGSSPSPSPTSSPSTTTPIRGVGSNRCVDVTGVSQANGAAAQIWDCNSQNNQQWTATSAGELRVYGGKCLDVNGASTADGAAVIIWDCNGQNNQKWRFNSDGTLTAVGANKCLDVPNYSTANGVKLQIWTCGGGANQRWTRS
;
A
#
# COMPACT_ATOMS: atom_id res chain seq x y z
N MET A 1 53.74 67.73 20.83
CA MET A 1 52.63 67.03 21.54
C MET A 1 51.84 66.28 20.50
N PRO A 2 51.76 64.90 20.50
CA PRO A 2 51.26 64.12 19.38
C PRO A 2 49.75 63.83 19.51
N ALA A 3 49.08 63.96 18.35
CA ALA A 3 47.68 63.62 18.18
C ALA A 3 47.49 62.10 18.05
N TRP A 4 46.56 61.51 18.80
CA TRP A 4 46.20 60.12 18.73
C TRP A 4 45.13 59.87 17.66
N LYS A 5 45.50 59.13 16.64
CA LYS A 5 44.55 58.58 15.66
C LYS A 5 43.85 57.33 16.28
N ARG A 6 42.55 57.39 16.44
CA ARG A 6 41.71 56.26 16.74
C ARG A 6 41.35 55.54 15.45
N LEU A 7 41.80 54.30 15.31
CA LEU A 7 41.34 53.37 14.26
C LEU A 7 40.02 52.70 14.72
N LEU A 8 38.93 52.95 14.03
CA LEU A 8 37.70 52.18 14.14
C LEU A 8 37.85 50.92 13.27
N THR A 9 37.87 49.75 13.90
CA THR A 9 37.73 48.47 13.24
C THR A 9 36.23 48.11 13.16
N LEU A 10 35.69 48.16 11.95
CA LEU A 10 34.37 47.62 11.61
C LEU A 10 34.46 46.10 11.54
N ALA A 11 33.88 45.41 12.47
CA ALA A 11 33.67 43.98 12.41
C ALA A 11 32.40 43.69 11.57
N LEU A 12 32.57 43.23 10.32
CA LEU A 12 31.49 42.67 9.52
C LEU A 12 31.14 41.31 10.07
N GLY A 13 30.03 41.20 10.82
CA GLY A 13 29.45 39.93 11.20
C GLY A 13 28.71 39.30 10.02
N ALA A 14 29.27 38.25 9.44
CA ALA A 14 28.57 37.43 8.46
C ALA A 14 27.56 36.57 9.21
N VAL A 15 26.27 36.86 9.10
CA VAL A 15 25.18 36.00 9.53
C VAL A 15 25.00 34.89 8.50
N ILE A 16 25.53 33.72 8.79
CA ILE A 16 25.25 32.51 8.00
C ILE A 16 23.84 32.02 8.38
N VAL A 17 22.86 32.32 7.52
CA VAL A 17 21.54 31.70 7.61
C VAL A 17 21.64 30.27 7.09
N LEU A 18 21.74 29.31 7.99
CA LEU A 18 21.56 27.89 7.69
C LEU A 18 20.07 27.65 7.40
N THR A 19 19.71 27.69 6.13
CA THR A 19 18.43 27.14 5.67
C THR A 19 18.54 25.63 5.72
N SER A 20 18.00 25.00 6.79
CA SER A 20 17.75 23.58 6.82
C SER A 20 16.70 23.27 5.75
N LEU A 21 17.13 22.72 4.61
CA LEU A 21 16.23 22.01 3.70
C LEU A 21 15.74 20.76 4.45
N ALA A 22 14.57 20.86 5.07
CA ALA A 22 13.81 19.69 5.44
C ALA A 22 13.42 19.00 4.13
N ALA A 23 14.11 17.90 3.80
CA ALA A 23 13.67 17.02 2.74
C ALA A 23 12.29 16.49 3.14
N ILE A 24 11.24 17.04 2.54
CA ILE A 24 9.90 16.47 2.60
C ILE A 24 10.03 15.10 1.92
N ARG A 25 10.18 14.05 2.71
CA ARG A 25 9.98 12.69 2.21
C ARG A 25 8.51 12.61 1.85
N ALA A 26 8.21 12.70 0.57
CA ALA A 26 6.92 12.28 0.06
C ALA A 26 6.77 10.80 0.48
N THR A 27 5.85 10.53 1.39
CA THR A 27 5.40 9.17 1.65
C THR A 27 4.72 8.73 0.37
N ALA A 28 5.37 7.85 -0.39
CA ALA A 28 4.72 7.18 -1.51
C ALA A 28 3.50 6.45 -0.93
N HIS A 29 2.31 6.90 -1.30
CA HIS A 29 1.10 6.16 -1.01
C HIS A 29 0.98 5.08 -2.06
N ALA A 30 0.86 3.83 -1.63
CA ALA A 30 0.62 2.69 -2.49
C ALA A 30 -0.54 2.98 -3.45
N GLU A 31 -0.26 2.91 -4.75
CA GLU A 31 -1.28 3.03 -5.78
C GLU A 31 -2.06 1.73 -5.81
N SER A 32 -3.33 1.74 -5.38
CA SER A 32 -4.17 0.54 -5.45
C SER A 32 -4.77 0.40 -6.86
N ASN A 33 -4.38 -0.63 -7.59
CA ASN A 33 -4.95 -0.99 -8.88
C ASN A 33 -6.20 -1.89 -8.76
N GLY A 34 -6.67 -2.15 -7.54
CA GLY A 34 -7.81 -3.01 -7.24
C GLY A 34 -7.49 -4.51 -7.27
N GLY A 35 -6.24 -4.88 -7.44
CA GLY A 35 -5.77 -6.26 -7.41
C GLY A 35 -5.66 -6.86 -6.00
N VAL A 36 -5.26 -8.14 -5.98
CA VAL A 36 -4.91 -8.80 -4.73
C VAL A 36 -3.66 -8.18 -4.14
N ARG A 37 -3.76 -7.64 -2.93
CA ARG A 37 -2.64 -6.98 -2.26
C ARG A 37 -1.57 -7.98 -1.82
N VAL A 38 -0.38 -7.82 -2.36
CA VAL A 38 0.80 -8.62 -2.08
C VAL A 38 1.87 -7.70 -1.50
N MET A 39 2.38 -7.99 -0.32
CA MET A 39 3.44 -7.22 0.33
C MET A 39 4.79 -7.91 0.16
N PRO A 40 5.67 -7.43 -0.75
CA PRO A 40 7.08 -7.81 -0.75
C PRO A 40 7.76 -7.23 0.49
N LEU A 41 8.14 -8.08 1.45
CA LEU A 41 8.66 -7.67 2.77
C LEU A 41 10.07 -8.24 2.99
N GLY A 42 11.02 -7.37 3.34
CA GLY A 42 12.38 -7.80 3.62
C GLY A 42 13.41 -6.68 3.69
N ASP A 43 14.60 -6.98 3.23
CA ASP A 43 15.77 -6.11 3.26
C ASP A 43 16.14 -5.53 1.87
N SER A 44 17.44 -5.28 1.62
CA SER A 44 17.99 -4.79 0.35
C SER A 44 17.70 -5.73 -0.83
N ILE A 45 17.57 -7.04 -0.59
CA ILE A 45 17.28 -8.01 -1.64
C ILE A 45 15.83 -7.85 -2.09
N THR A 46 14.90 -7.53 -1.19
CA THR A 46 13.52 -7.21 -1.54
C THR A 46 13.39 -5.84 -2.20
N GLU A 47 14.18 -4.86 -1.76
CA GLU A 47 14.26 -3.53 -2.38
C GLU A 47 14.83 -3.62 -3.81
N GLY A 48 15.79 -4.49 -4.03
CA GLY A 48 16.47 -4.66 -5.32
C GLY A 48 17.74 -3.84 -5.44
N THR A 49 18.55 -3.74 -4.37
CA THR A 49 19.87 -3.11 -4.39
C THR A 49 20.71 -3.69 -5.53
N GLN A 50 21.45 -2.86 -6.26
CA GLN A 50 22.18 -3.11 -7.51
C GLN A 50 21.28 -3.31 -8.75
N VAL A 51 20.03 -3.77 -8.60
CA VAL A 51 19.05 -3.94 -9.67
C VAL A 51 17.71 -3.42 -9.16
N PRO A 52 17.43 -2.10 -9.22
CA PRO A 52 16.21 -1.49 -8.66
C PRO A 52 14.96 -2.21 -9.12
N GLY A 53 14.12 -2.62 -8.16
CA GLY A 53 12.95 -3.47 -8.40
C GLY A 53 13.19 -4.96 -8.17
N GLY A 54 14.43 -5.44 -8.27
CA GLY A 54 14.83 -6.79 -7.94
C GLY A 54 13.92 -7.88 -8.53
N TYR A 55 13.59 -8.89 -7.72
CA TYR A 55 12.68 -9.98 -8.14
C TYR A 55 11.25 -9.51 -8.46
N ARG A 56 10.85 -8.35 -7.99
CA ARG A 56 9.50 -7.81 -8.24
C ARG A 56 9.24 -7.59 -9.73
N ILE A 57 10.29 -7.26 -10.51
CA ILE A 57 10.20 -7.11 -11.98
C ILE A 57 9.71 -8.40 -12.63
N GLY A 58 10.47 -9.47 -12.46
CA GLY A 58 10.15 -10.77 -13.06
C GLY A 58 8.89 -11.40 -12.47
N LEU A 59 8.59 -11.13 -11.18
CA LEU A 59 7.36 -11.59 -10.54
C LEU A 59 6.14 -10.89 -11.14
N TRP A 60 6.19 -9.57 -11.29
CA TRP A 60 5.12 -8.79 -11.93
C TRP A 60 4.83 -9.28 -13.35
N GLN A 61 5.87 -9.48 -14.15
CA GLN A 61 5.73 -9.98 -15.52
C GLN A 61 5.04 -11.36 -15.56
N ARG A 62 5.39 -12.28 -14.65
CA ARG A 62 4.76 -13.60 -14.55
C ARG A 62 3.31 -13.52 -14.10
N LEU A 63 3.03 -12.66 -13.13
CA LEU A 63 1.66 -12.43 -12.66
C LEU A 63 0.79 -11.86 -13.79
N ALA A 64 1.28 -10.85 -14.50
CA ALA A 64 0.58 -10.27 -15.64
C ALA A 64 0.38 -11.27 -16.80
N ALA A 65 1.41 -12.04 -17.15
CA ALA A 65 1.33 -13.09 -18.16
C ALA A 65 0.33 -14.20 -17.77
N GLY A 66 0.29 -14.53 -16.47
CA GLY A 66 -0.69 -15.44 -15.88
C GLY A 66 -2.09 -14.84 -15.75
N ARG A 67 -2.30 -13.58 -16.14
CA ARG A 67 -3.56 -12.83 -16.04
C ARG A 67 -4.07 -12.68 -14.59
N TYR A 68 -3.15 -12.62 -13.62
CA TYR A 68 -3.48 -12.26 -12.25
C TYR A 68 -3.50 -10.74 -12.11
N THR A 69 -4.52 -10.22 -11.44
CA THR A 69 -4.59 -8.80 -11.06
C THR A 69 -4.10 -8.68 -9.64
N THR A 70 -2.86 -8.24 -9.48
CA THR A 70 -2.20 -8.07 -8.17
C THR A 70 -1.85 -6.61 -7.94
N ASP A 71 -1.72 -6.23 -6.70
CA ASP A 71 -1.41 -4.90 -6.18
C ASP A 71 -0.24 -5.07 -5.21
N PHE A 72 0.98 -4.67 -5.60
CA PHE A 72 2.09 -4.67 -4.65
C PHE A 72 1.88 -3.54 -3.65
N VAL A 73 2.10 -3.83 -2.38
CA VAL A 73 1.86 -2.85 -1.32
C VAL A 73 3.05 -2.69 -0.39
N GLY A 74 3.29 -1.46 0.04
CA GLY A 74 4.38 -1.11 0.94
C GLY A 74 4.49 0.39 1.16
N SER A 75 5.51 0.81 1.90
CA SER A 75 5.82 2.23 2.13
C SER A 75 7.05 2.70 1.34
N GLN A 76 7.68 1.81 0.60
CA GLN A 76 8.83 2.08 -0.24
C GLN A 76 8.43 1.97 -1.72
N PHE A 77 9.15 2.68 -2.58
CA PHE A 77 8.82 2.79 -4.00
C PHE A 77 10.11 2.83 -4.83
N ASN A 78 10.35 1.82 -5.67
CA ASN A 78 11.44 1.83 -6.65
C ASN A 78 11.23 0.79 -7.76
N GLY A 79 12.04 0.90 -8.80
CA GLY A 79 12.09 -0.02 -9.94
C GLY A 79 12.03 0.70 -11.27
N PRO A 80 12.27 -0.01 -12.39
CA PRO A 80 12.18 0.56 -13.73
C PRO A 80 10.73 0.74 -14.18
N GLY A 81 10.47 1.62 -15.14
CA GLY A 81 9.13 1.84 -15.69
C GLY A 81 8.44 0.62 -16.30
N SER A 82 9.17 -0.49 -16.53
CA SER A 82 8.62 -1.78 -16.94
C SER A 82 8.06 -2.62 -15.80
N LEU A 83 8.32 -2.23 -14.55
CA LEU A 83 7.65 -2.78 -13.36
C LEU A 83 6.33 -2.03 -13.21
N GLY A 84 5.22 -2.69 -13.45
CA GLY A 84 3.90 -2.04 -13.46
C GLY A 84 3.39 -1.62 -12.08
N ASP A 85 4.07 -2.05 -11.00
CA ASP A 85 3.78 -1.66 -9.64
C ASP A 85 5.08 -1.61 -8.82
N HIS A 86 5.41 -0.46 -8.27
CA HIS A 86 6.70 -0.16 -7.66
C HIS A 86 6.74 -0.31 -6.15
N ASP A 87 5.58 -0.56 -5.52
CA ASP A 87 5.44 -0.58 -4.07
C ASP A 87 6.09 -1.81 -3.43
N HIS A 88 6.71 -1.62 -2.27
CA HIS A 88 7.33 -2.70 -1.50
C HIS A 88 7.61 -2.29 -0.06
N GLN A 89 7.97 -3.28 0.77
CA GLN A 89 8.41 -3.10 2.14
C GLN A 89 9.83 -3.68 2.32
N GLY A 90 10.71 -3.41 1.36
CA GLY A 90 12.13 -3.76 1.42
C GLY A 90 12.95 -2.63 2.04
N HIS A 91 13.74 -2.93 3.08
CA HIS A 91 14.52 -1.97 3.84
C HIS A 91 16.01 -2.35 3.83
N PRO A 92 16.85 -1.71 2.99
CA PRO A 92 18.28 -2.04 2.87
C PRO A 92 19.00 -2.05 4.21
N GLY A 93 19.76 -3.09 4.49
CA GLY A 93 20.56 -3.24 5.70
C GLY A 93 19.78 -3.67 6.95
N TRP A 94 18.46 -3.84 6.87
CA TRP A 94 17.66 -4.18 8.04
C TRP A 94 17.70 -5.66 8.38
N ARG A 95 17.69 -5.92 9.69
CA ARG A 95 17.62 -7.23 10.30
C ARG A 95 16.17 -7.58 10.66
N ILE A 96 15.98 -8.83 11.10
CA ILE A 96 14.67 -9.36 11.53
C ILE A 96 14.04 -8.50 12.65
N ASP A 97 14.84 -8.09 13.67
CA ASP A 97 14.34 -7.29 14.80
C ASP A 97 13.84 -5.90 14.38
N GLN A 98 14.46 -5.29 13.37
CA GLN A 98 14.08 -3.98 12.87
C GLN A 98 12.77 -4.06 12.05
N ILE A 99 12.60 -5.12 11.26
CA ILE A 99 11.32 -5.38 10.57
C ILE A 99 10.23 -5.65 11.62
N ASP A 100 10.49 -6.50 12.61
CA ASP A 100 9.51 -6.86 13.66
C ASP A 100 8.99 -5.64 14.42
N ALA A 101 9.84 -4.67 14.70
CA ALA A 101 9.45 -3.45 15.41
C ALA A 101 8.44 -2.58 14.64
N ASN A 102 8.37 -2.71 13.31
CA ASN A 102 7.58 -1.82 12.45
C ASN A 102 6.40 -2.53 11.73
N VAL A 103 6.51 -3.83 11.51
CA VAL A 103 5.65 -4.58 10.60
C VAL A 103 4.16 -4.49 10.93
N ALA A 104 3.79 -4.46 12.22
CA ALA A 104 2.38 -4.40 12.60
C ALA A 104 1.69 -3.10 12.13
N GLY A 105 2.41 -1.98 12.12
CA GLY A 105 1.94 -0.70 11.56
C GLY A 105 1.68 -0.80 10.06
N TRP A 106 2.63 -1.32 9.31
CA TRP A 106 2.52 -1.50 7.86
C TRP A 106 1.40 -2.45 7.47
N LEU A 107 1.29 -3.59 8.18
CA LEU A 107 0.23 -4.57 7.92
C LEU A 107 -1.17 -4.02 8.15
N ARG A 108 -1.37 -3.22 9.22
CA ARG A 108 -2.68 -2.57 9.46
C ARG A 108 -3.03 -1.54 8.38
N THR A 109 -2.03 -0.79 7.90
CA THR A 109 -2.22 0.23 6.87
C THR A 109 -2.50 -0.40 5.51
N GLN A 110 -1.69 -1.39 5.12
CA GLN A 110 -1.74 -2.00 3.79
C GLN A 110 -2.75 -3.16 3.70
N ASN A 111 -3.03 -3.83 4.83
CA ASN A 111 -3.91 -5.01 4.90
C ASN A 111 -3.69 -6.00 3.73
N PRO A 112 -2.48 -6.57 3.58
CA PRO A 112 -2.18 -7.45 2.46
C PRO A 112 -2.92 -8.77 2.58
N ARG A 113 -3.30 -9.35 1.43
CA ARG A 113 -3.80 -10.73 1.33
C ARG A 113 -2.64 -11.73 1.36
N THR A 114 -1.46 -11.29 0.93
CA THR A 114 -0.26 -12.13 0.83
C THR A 114 0.98 -11.34 1.25
N VAL A 115 1.85 -11.98 2.01
CA VAL A 115 3.14 -11.43 2.43
C VAL A 115 4.26 -12.32 1.91
N LEU A 116 5.22 -11.75 1.17
CA LEU A 116 6.44 -12.43 0.70
C LEU A 116 7.61 -12.02 1.60
N LEU A 117 7.93 -12.85 2.59
CA LEU A 117 8.95 -12.55 3.59
C LEU A 117 10.30 -13.17 3.20
N HIS A 118 11.28 -12.32 2.89
CA HIS A 118 12.68 -12.69 2.72
C HIS A 118 13.55 -11.80 3.61
N ILE A 119 14.04 -12.33 4.73
CA ILE A 119 14.78 -11.59 5.76
C ILE A 119 15.70 -12.50 6.57
N GLY A 120 16.77 -11.94 7.12
CA GLY A 120 17.77 -12.65 7.93
C GLY A 120 19.19 -12.53 7.37
N THR A 121 19.35 -12.09 6.13
CA THR A 121 20.66 -11.87 5.50
C THR A 121 21.51 -10.92 6.36
N ASN A 122 20.93 -9.81 6.81
CA ASN A 122 21.67 -8.84 7.62
C ASN A 122 21.94 -9.29 9.06
N ASP A 123 21.16 -10.21 9.60
CA ASP A 123 21.49 -10.85 10.89
C ASP A 123 22.82 -11.63 10.77
N VAL A 124 23.03 -12.32 9.64
CA VAL A 124 24.28 -13.04 9.32
C VAL A 124 25.41 -12.06 9.01
N LEU A 125 25.20 -11.11 8.10
CA LEU A 125 26.25 -10.18 7.65
C LEU A 125 26.80 -9.32 8.78
N GLN A 126 25.93 -8.86 9.69
CA GLN A 126 26.29 -8.04 10.83
C GLN A 126 26.69 -8.86 12.05
N ASN A 127 26.71 -10.19 11.95
CA ASN A 127 26.97 -11.12 13.05
C ASN A 127 26.10 -10.79 14.30
N TYR A 128 24.84 -10.42 14.08
CA TYR A 128 23.95 -9.95 15.13
C TYR A 128 23.25 -11.12 15.82
N ASN A 129 23.88 -11.65 16.88
CA ASN A 129 23.36 -12.79 17.63
C ASN A 129 22.70 -13.83 16.70
N VAL A 130 23.50 -14.39 15.81
CA VAL A 130 23.03 -15.27 14.70
C VAL A 130 22.31 -16.49 15.25
N SER A 131 22.74 -17.03 16.39
CA SER A 131 22.06 -18.17 17.05
C SER A 131 20.65 -17.83 17.53
N GLY A 132 20.33 -16.56 17.79
CA GLY A 132 18.99 -16.08 18.16
C GLY A 132 18.12 -15.69 16.97
N ALA A 133 18.68 -15.65 15.74
CA ALA A 133 17.93 -15.25 14.54
C ALA A 133 16.70 -16.14 14.25
N PRO A 134 16.76 -17.48 14.42
CA PRO A 134 15.59 -18.34 14.25
C PRO A 134 14.42 -17.96 15.15
N GLN A 135 14.68 -17.65 16.41
CA GLN A 135 13.64 -17.23 17.35
C GLN A 135 13.07 -15.86 16.97
N ARG A 136 13.90 -14.90 16.53
CA ARG A 136 13.43 -13.60 16.04
C ARG A 136 12.52 -13.77 14.82
N LEU A 137 12.90 -14.63 13.87
CA LEU A 137 12.06 -14.93 12.69
C LEU A 137 10.71 -15.55 13.10
N SER A 138 10.73 -16.51 14.02
CA SER A 138 9.50 -17.12 14.55
C SER A 138 8.57 -16.07 15.18
N THR A 139 9.12 -15.15 15.97
CA THR A 139 8.36 -14.06 16.59
C THR A 139 7.79 -13.10 15.55
N LEU A 140 8.57 -12.73 14.53
CA LEU A 140 8.11 -11.90 13.41
C LEU A 140 6.95 -12.55 12.67
N VAL A 141 7.04 -13.85 12.34
CA VAL A 141 5.95 -14.61 11.69
C VAL A 141 4.70 -14.66 12.58
N ASP A 142 4.86 -14.81 13.88
CA ASP A 142 3.74 -14.73 14.83
C ASP A 142 3.06 -13.36 14.81
N ARG A 143 3.86 -12.29 14.80
CA ARG A 143 3.34 -10.91 14.72
C ARG A 143 2.60 -10.66 13.41
N ILE A 144 3.14 -11.12 12.28
CA ILE A 144 2.49 -10.99 10.98
C ILE A 144 1.15 -11.72 11.00
N THR A 145 1.15 -13.01 11.36
CA THR A 145 -0.06 -13.83 11.34
C THR A 145 -1.12 -13.43 12.37
N SER A 146 -0.73 -12.78 13.47
CA SER A 146 -1.68 -12.22 14.44
C SER A 146 -2.26 -10.88 13.98
N THR A 147 -1.50 -10.09 13.24
CA THR A 147 -1.94 -8.77 12.76
C THR A 147 -2.87 -8.90 11.54
N VAL A 148 -2.58 -9.82 10.64
CA VAL A 148 -3.37 -10.10 9.41
C VAL A 148 -3.68 -11.60 9.33
N PRO A 149 -4.59 -12.12 10.16
CA PRO A 149 -4.79 -13.57 10.31
C PRO A 149 -5.31 -14.28 9.05
N ASN A 150 -5.89 -13.54 8.13
CA ASN A 150 -6.39 -14.06 6.85
C ASN A 150 -5.36 -14.02 5.72
N ALA A 151 -4.18 -13.44 5.95
CA ALA A 151 -3.14 -13.36 4.94
C ALA A 151 -2.36 -14.69 4.84
N ASP A 152 -1.94 -15.03 3.62
CA ASP A 152 -0.96 -16.08 3.37
C ASP A 152 0.45 -15.50 3.53
N VAL A 153 1.27 -16.08 4.38
CA VAL A 153 2.63 -15.65 4.67
C VAL A 153 3.62 -16.65 4.07
N PHE A 154 4.30 -16.24 3.02
CA PHE A 154 5.34 -17.04 2.39
C PHE A 154 6.69 -16.67 3.00
N VAL A 155 7.32 -17.62 3.69
CA VAL A 155 8.62 -17.42 4.35
C VAL A 155 9.71 -18.10 3.52
N ALA A 156 10.61 -17.29 2.98
CA ALA A 156 11.72 -17.79 2.18
C ALA A 156 12.95 -18.09 3.05
N THR A 157 13.70 -19.10 2.66
CA THR A 157 15.11 -19.24 3.06
C THR A 157 15.94 -18.12 2.44
N ILE A 158 16.95 -17.59 3.17
CA ILE A 158 17.83 -16.56 2.60
C ILE A 158 18.74 -17.17 1.54
N ILE A 159 19.05 -16.38 0.51
CA ILE A 159 19.85 -16.81 -0.64
C ILE A 159 21.31 -17.13 -0.26
N PRO A 160 22.09 -17.82 -1.11
CA PRO A 160 23.50 -18.09 -0.87
C PRO A 160 24.34 -16.81 -0.67
N LEU A 161 25.43 -16.94 0.08
CA LEU A 161 26.42 -15.87 0.30
C LEU A 161 27.79 -16.33 -0.19
N SER A 162 28.58 -15.43 -0.81
CA SER A 162 29.90 -15.81 -1.36
C SER A 162 30.98 -16.00 -0.30
N ASN A 163 30.85 -15.35 0.86
CA ASN A 163 31.78 -15.61 1.97
C ASN A 163 31.41 -16.93 2.64
N SER A 164 32.37 -17.88 2.73
CA SER A 164 32.10 -19.23 3.22
C SER A 164 31.65 -19.32 4.67
N GLY A 165 32.13 -18.43 5.54
CA GLY A 165 31.69 -18.36 6.94
C GLY A 165 30.25 -17.86 7.08
N GLN A 166 29.93 -16.83 6.32
CA GLN A 166 28.55 -16.29 6.27
C GLN A 166 27.59 -17.28 5.60
N GLU A 167 28.03 -17.97 4.55
CA GLU A 167 27.25 -19.02 3.91
C GLU A 167 26.96 -20.19 4.88
N SER A 168 27.95 -20.60 5.67
CA SER A 168 27.73 -21.62 6.71
C SER A 168 26.68 -21.17 7.73
N ALA A 169 26.74 -19.91 8.18
CA ALA A 169 25.76 -19.34 9.08
C ALA A 169 24.38 -19.24 8.44
N ALA A 170 24.30 -18.84 7.16
CA ALA A 170 23.07 -18.77 6.37
C ALA A 170 22.41 -20.15 6.24
N ARG A 171 23.18 -21.21 5.94
CA ARG A 171 22.69 -22.58 5.88
C ARG A 171 22.14 -23.07 7.22
N ASN A 172 22.85 -22.77 8.31
CA ASN A 172 22.40 -23.13 9.67
C ASN A 172 21.09 -22.41 10.01
N PHE A 173 20.96 -21.14 9.68
CA PHE A 173 19.72 -20.39 9.84
C PHE A 173 18.59 -20.98 8.97
N ASN A 174 18.85 -21.21 7.70
CA ASN A 174 17.88 -21.76 6.74
C ASN A 174 17.37 -23.13 7.17
N ALA A 175 18.22 -23.98 7.75
CA ALA A 175 17.86 -25.31 8.22
C ALA A 175 16.79 -25.28 9.32
N THR A 176 16.60 -24.16 10.01
CA THR A 176 15.58 -24.01 11.07
C THR A 176 14.21 -23.62 10.53
N ILE A 177 14.15 -23.00 9.34
CA ILE A 177 12.94 -22.41 8.78
C ILE A 177 11.85 -23.46 8.48
N PRO A 178 12.15 -24.64 7.88
CA PRO A 178 11.12 -25.64 7.61
C PRO A 178 10.37 -26.10 8.86
N GLY A 179 11.10 -26.41 9.95
CA GLY A 179 10.49 -26.82 11.23
C GLY A 179 9.64 -25.71 11.87
N MET A 180 10.11 -24.47 11.79
CA MET A 180 9.36 -23.30 12.25
C MET A 180 8.06 -23.15 11.45
N VAL A 181 8.10 -23.19 10.12
CA VAL A 181 6.91 -23.11 9.27
C VAL A 181 5.93 -24.24 9.59
N GLN A 182 6.41 -25.47 9.68
CA GLN A 182 5.57 -26.62 10.03
C GLN A 182 4.87 -26.42 11.39
N SER A 183 5.56 -25.90 12.39
CA SER A 183 4.97 -25.58 13.70
C SER A 183 3.85 -24.54 13.59
N LYS A 184 4.05 -23.48 12.75
CA LYS A 184 3.01 -22.45 12.53
C LYS A 184 1.78 -23.04 11.80
N VAL A 185 2.00 -23.89 10.82
CA VAL A 185 0.92 -24.59 10.10
C VAL A 185 0.14 -25.50 11.05
N ALA A 186 0.83 -26.26 11.89
CA ALA A 186 0.20 -27.11 12.91
C ALA A 186 -0.64 -26.30 13.93
N ALA A 187 -0.27 -25.03 14.16
CA ALA A 187 -1.04 -24.09 14.96
C ALA A 187 -2.18 -23.40 14.17
N GLY A 188 -2.51 -23.86 12.96
CA GLY A 188 -3.61 -23.34 12.14
C GLY A 188 -3.28 -22.02 11.41
N LYS A 189 -2.02 -21.61 11.35
CA LYS A 189 -1.62 -20.38 10.68
C LYS A 189 -1.35 -20.60 9.18
N ARG A 190 -1.63 -19.61 8.39
CA ARG A 190 -1.46 -19.62 6.93
C ARG A 190 -0.02 -19.24 6.57
N VAL A 191 0.91 -20.14 6.81
CA VAL A 191 2.36 -19.95 6.58
C VAL A 191 2.87 -21.00 5.59
N HIS A 192 3.66 -20.57 4.62
CA HIS A 192 4.15 -21.39 3.52
C HIS A 192 5.67 -21.22 3.38
N LEU A 193 6.38 -22.34 3.25
CA LEU A 193 7.84 -22.35 3.03
C LEU A 193 8.15 -22.09 1.56
N VAL A 194 9.17 -21.28 1.31
CA VAL A 194 9.79 -21.13 -0.02
C VAL A 194 11.29 -21.41 0.08
N ASP A 195 11.72 -22.48 -0.53
CA ASP A 195 13.15 -22.80 -0.63
C ASP A 195 13.80 -21.90 -1.70
N MET A 196 14.18 -20.68 -1.29
CA MET A 196 14.82 -19.70 -2.15
C MET A 196 16.33 -19.97 -2.28
N HIS A 197 16.96 -20.48 -1.23
CA HIS A 197 18.39 -20.77 -1.20
C HIS A 197 18.83 -21.69 -2.33
N SER A 198 18.07 -22.77 -2.60
CA SER A 198 18.41 -23.75 -3.64
C SER A 198 18.23 -23.22 -5.07
N LYS A 199 17.60 -22.05 -5.25
CA LYS A 199 17.31 -21.49 -6.59
C LYS A 199 18.47 -20.69 -7.16
N LEU A 200 19.42 -20.26 -6.32
CA LEU A 200 20.54 -19.44 -6.71
C LEU A 200 21.86 -20.14 -6.36
N THR A 201 22.92 -19.67 -7.01
CA THR A 201 24.28 -19.99 -6.68
C THR A 201 25.07 -18.69 -6.51
N THR A 202 26.30 -18.76 -6.02
CA THR A 202 27.15 -17.56 -5.85
C THR A 202 27.48 -16.86 -7.18
N SER A 203 27.37 -17.56 -8.33
CA SER A 203 27.51 -16.93 -9.65
C SER A 203 26.32 -16.05 -10.05
N ASP A 204 25.20 -16.12 -9.30
CA ASP A 204 24.03 -15.28 -9.49
C ASP A 204 24.14 -13.96 -8.69
N LEU A 205 25.25 -13.70 -8.01
CA LEU A 205 25.46 -12.53 -7.15
C LEU A 205 26.43 -11.54 -7.80
N ILE A 206 26.16 -10.22 -7.62
CA ILE A 206 26.98 -9.12 -8.13
C ILE A 206 28.17 -8.88 -7.19
N ASP A 207 27.92 -8.77 -5.90
CA ASP A 207 28.89 -8.38 -4.88
C ASP A 207 29.07 -9.48 -3.80
N GLY A 208 28.59 -10.67 -4.09
CA GLY A 208 28.63 -11.80 -3.17
C GLY A 208 27.44 -11.85 -2.19
N ILE A 209 26.51 -10.91 -2.30
CA ILE A 209 25.33 -10.75 -1.45
C ILE A 209 24.07 -10.52 -2.29
N HIS A 210 24.10 -9.52 -3.18
CA HIS A 210 22.94 -9.07 -3.95
C HIS A 210 22.88 -9.77 -5.30
N PRO A 211 21.71 -10.27 -5.71
CA PRO A 211 21.54 -10.97 -6.97
C PRO A 211 21.80 -10.09 -8.20
N THR A 212 22.33 -10.72 -9.25
CA THR A 212 22.28 -10.18 -10.62
C THR A 212 20.84 -10.10 -11.10
N ALA A 213 20.58 -9.43 -12.23
CA ALA A 213 19.24 -9.45 -12.84
C ALA A 213 18.74 -10.88 -13.11
N GLY A 214 19.63 -11.79 -13.54
CA GLY A 214 19.31 -13.22 -13.73
C GLY A 214 19.02 -13.93 -12.42
N GLY A 215 19.78 -13.62 -11.36
CA GLY A 215 19.53 -14.13 -10.00
C GLY A 215 18.16 -13.69 -9.47
N TYR A 216 17.82 -12.43 -9.65
CA TYR A 216 16.49 -11.90 -9.30
C TYR A 216 15.37 -12.55 -10.11
N ASP A 217 15.58 -12.87 -11.39
CA ASP A 217 14.60 -13.57 -12.18
C ASP A 217 14.35 -15.00 -11.70
N LYS A 218 15.39 -15.70 -11.22
CA LYS A 218 15.24 -17.00 -10.54
C LYS A 218 14.43 -16.87 -9.25
N MET A 219 14.67 -15.84 -8.44
CA MET A 219 13.85 -15.55 -7.25
C MET A 219 12.40 -15.29 -7.63
N ALA A 220 12.16 -14.52 -8.67
CA ALA A 220 10.82 -14.24 -9.19
C ALA A 220 10.07 -15.51 -9.60
N ALA A 221 10.76 -16.43 -10.27
CA ALA A 221 10.19 -17.72 -10.66
C ALA A 221 9.84 -18.57 -9.44
N ALA A 222 10.71 -18.58 -8.41
CA ALA A 222 10.45 -19.31 -7.17
C ALA A 222 9.24 -18.73 -6.40
N TRP A 223 9.14 -17.40 -6.28
CA TRP A 223 7.99 -16.75 -5.69
C TRP A 223 6.70 -17.05 -6.46
N TYR A 224 6.73 -16.93 -7.78
CA TYR A 224 5.57 -17.20 -8.62
C TYR A 224 5.07 -18.63 -8.48
N ALA A 225 5.98 -19.63 -8.50
CA ALA A 225 5.62 -21.04 -8.30
C ALA A 225 5.01 -21.28 -6.90
N ALA A 226 5.58 -20.67 -5.85
CA ALA A 226 5.04 -20.78 -4.50
C ALA A 226 3.63 -20.14 -4.40
N LEU A 227 3.42 -18.97 -4.96
CA LEU A 227 2.13 -18.29 -4.98
C LEU A 227 1.06 -19.12 -5.70
N GLN A 228 1.40 -19.74 -6.83
CA GLN A 228 0.46 -20.61 -7.56
C GLN A 228 0.10 -21.89 -6.79
N SER A 229 0.95 -22.38 -5.90
CA SER A 229 0.68 -23.58 -5.10
C SER A 229 -0.37 -23.35 -4.01
N VAL A 230 -0.70 -22.10 -3.70
CA VAL A 230 -1.67 -21.75 -2.65
C VAL A 230 -2.88 -21.05 -3.28
N SER A 231 -3.98 -21.76 -3.35
CA SER A 231 -5.22 -21.26 -3.97
C SER A 231 -5.67 -19.94 -3.33
N GLY A 232 -5.89 -18.92 -4.18
CA GLY A 232 -6.40 -17.62 -3.78
C GLY A 232 -5.37 -16.68 -3.13
N SER A 233 -4.09 -17.06 -3.02
CA SER A 233 -3.03 -16.16 -2.52
C SER A 233 -2.83 -14.94 -3.41
N ILE A 234 -2.99 -15.10 -4.72
CA ILE A 234 -2.90 -14.05 -5.77
C ILE A 234 -4.18 -13.92 -6.60
N GLY A 235 -5.30 -14.44 -6.09
CA GLY A 235 -6.56 -14.47 -6.82
C GLY A 235 -6.65 -15.59 -7.85
N GLN A 236 -7.51 -15.40 -8.86
CA GLN A 236 -7.70 -16.33 -9.96
C GLN A 236 -7.25 -15.71 -11.28
N PRO A 237 -6.64 -16.49 -12.22
CA PRO A 237 -6.27 -16.00 -13.54
C PRO A 237 -7.50 -15.53 -14.31
N GLY A 238 -7.46 -14.30 -14.84
CA GLY A 238 -8.55 -13.74 -15.65
C GLY A 238 -9.84 -13.45 -14.89
N GLY A 239 -9.81 -13.54 -13.57
CA GLY A 239 -10.93 -13.20 -12.69
C GLY A 239 -10.70 -11.88 -11.98
N SER A 240 -11.75 -11.10 -11.80
CA SER A 240 -11.81 -10.15 -10.71
C SER A 240 -11.44 -10.88 -9.43
N SER A 241 -10.51 -10.33 -8.65
CA SER A 241 -10.00 -10.92 -7.40
C SER A 241 -11.14 -11.44 -6.52
N PRO A 242 -11.09 -12.68 -5.99
CA PRO A 242 -11.95 -13.00 -4.87
C PRO A 242 -11.47 -12.14 -3.70
N SER A 243 -12.25 -11.13 -3.39
CA SER A 243 -12.18 -10.43 -2.09
C SER A 243 -12.18 -11.47 -0.98
N PRO A 244 -11.34 -11.33 0.11
CA PRO A 244 -11.53 -12.16 1.28
C PRO A 244 -12.97 -11.97 1.72
N SER A 245 -13.73 -13.06 1.77
CA SER A 245 -15.09 -13.03 2.26
C SER A 245 -15.09 -12.60 3.72
N PRO A 246 -15.51 -11.35 4.04
CA PRO A 246 -16.44 -11.21 5.12
C PRO A 246 -17.75 -11.75 4.58
N THR A 247 -18.57 -12.32 5.41
CA THR A 247 -19.97 -12.65 5.11
C THR A 247 -20.50 -11.57 4.17
N SER A 248 -20.64 -11.91 2.89
CA SER A 248 -20.86 -10.98 1.81
C SER A 248 -22.24 -10.37 1.92
N SER A 249 -22.29 -9.09 2.20
CA SER A 249 -23.25 -8.29 1.43
C SER A 249 -22.66 -8.09 0.03
N PRO A 250 -23.41 -8.30 -1.05
CA PRO A 250 -22.94 -8.05 -2.41
C PRO A 250 -22.47 -6.60 -2.52
N SER A 251 -21.36 -6.36 -3.23
CA SER A 251 -20.95 -5.01 -3.65
C SER A 251 -22.04 -4.49 -4.59
N THR A 252 -23.14 -4.03 -3.99
CA THR A 252 -24.24 -3.48 -4.75
C THR A 252 -23.85 -2.09 -5.22
N THR A 253 -23.70 -1.97 -6.53
CA THR A 253 -23.71 -0.68 -7.18
C THR A 253 -25.11 -0.10 -6.95
N THR A 254 -25.20 0.92 -6.12
CA THR A 254 -26.50 1.50 -5.72
C THR A 254 -26.47 3.01 -5.85
N PRO A 255 -27.59 3.64 -6.14
CA PRO A 255 -27.70 5.09 -5.99
C PRO A 255 -27.40 5.53 -4.56
N ILE A 256 -26.79 6.70 -4.43
CA ILE A 256 -26.69 7.43 -3.16
C ILE A 256 -27.75 8.51 -3.17
N ARG A 257 -28.74 8.39 -2.29
CA ARG A 257 -29.92 9.26 -2.27
C ARG A 257 -29.89 10.20 -1.08
N GLY A 258 -30.05 11.49 -1.33
CA GLY A 258 -30.15 12.51 -0.30
C GLY A 258 -31.51 12.44 0.44
N VAL A 259 -31.45 12.37 1.77
CA VAL A 259 -32.68 12.29 2.60
C VAL A 259 -33.53 13.56 2.47
N GLY A 260 -32.87 14.73 2.46
CA GLY A 260 -33.59 16.01 2.35
C GLY A 260 -34.04 16.31 0.93
N SER A 261 -33.27 15.96 -0.08
CA SER A 261 -33.58 16.29 -1.48
C SER A 261 -34.44 15.24 -2.17
N ASN A 262 -34.42 14.00 -1.69
CA ASN A 262 -35.01 12.83 -2.35
C ASN A 262 -34.41 12.56 -3.78
N ARG A 263 -33.19 13.07 -4.04
CA ARG A 263 -32.48 12.96 -5.31
C ARG A 263 -31.20 12.16 -5.18
N CYS A 264 -30.70 11.67 -6.29
CA CYS A 264 -29.48 10.87 -6.34
C CYS A 264 -28.24 11.74 -6.56
N VAL A 265 -27.11 11.31 -5.98
CA VAL A 265 -25.78 11.82 -6.35
C VAL A 265 -25.50 11.45 -7.79
N ASP A 266 -25.27 12.46 -8.61
CA ASP A 266 -25.24 12.39 -10.06
C ASP A 266 -23.98 13.09 -10.60
N VAL A 267 -23.36 12.55 -11.63
CA VAL A 267 -22.26 13.23 -12.33
C VAL A 267 -22.83 14.05 -13.47
N THR A 268 -22.57 15.35 -13.44
CA THR A 268 -23.08 16.33 -14.41
C THR A 268 -22.81 15.89 -15.85
N GLY A 269 -23.88 15.88 -16.66
CA GLY A 269 -23.81 15.61 -18.10
C GLY A 269 -23.31 14.20 -18.45
N VAL A 270 -23.40 13.25 -17.51
CA VAL A 270 -22.87 11.87 -17.69
C VAL A 270 -21.37 11.89 -18.04
N SER A 271 -20.66 12.95 -17.67
CA SER A 271 -19.25 13.14 -17.98
C SER A 271 -18.36 12.15 -17.24
N GLN A 272 -17.35 11.62 -17.93
CA GLN A 272 -16.29 10.80 -17.34
C GLN A 272 -14.95 11.54 -17.22
N ALA A 273 -14.95 12.84 -17.52
CA ALA A 273 -13.74 13.66 -17.42
C ALA A 273 -13.39 13.95 -15.95
N ASN A 274 -12.10 13.98 -15.65
CA ASN A 274 -11.62 14.46 -14.35
C ASN A 274 -12.07 15.91 -14.13
N GLY A 275 -12.55 16.22 -12.92
CA GLY A 275 -13.11 17.53 -12.57
C GLY A 275 -14.60 17.70 -12.87
N ALA A 276 -15.29 16.69 -13.46
CA ALA A 276 -16.73 16.78 -13.64
C ALA A 276 -17.43 16.85 -12.27
N ALA A 277 -18.33 17.82 -12.11
CA ALA A 277 -18.96 18.11 -10.83
C ALA A 277 -19.98 17.02 -10.45
N ALA A 278 -19.99 16.65 -9.17
CA ALA A 278 -21.08 15.92 -8.57
C ALA A 278 -22.24 16.88 -8.24
N GLN A 279 -23.47 16.44 -8.45
CA GLN A 279 -24.69 17.20 -8.24
C GLN A 279 -25.79 16.32 -7.67
N ILE A 280 -26.92 16.87 -7.31
CA ILE A 280 -28.14 16.11 -7.11
C ILE A 280 -29.02 16.19 -8.37
N TRP A 281 -29.62 15.06 -8.73
CA TRP A 281 -30.53 14.94 -9.87
C TRP A 281 -31.63 13.91 -9.59
N ASP A 282 -32.73 13.95 -10.32
CA ASP A 282 -33.77 12.92 -10.26
C ASP A 282 -33.14 11.54 -10.44
N CYS A 283 -33.48 10.60 -9.57
CA CYS A 283 -32.96 9.23 -9.67
C CYS A 283 -33.52 8.56 -10.93
N ASN A 284 -32.64 8.22 -11.87
CA ASN A 284 -33.01 7.70 -13.20
C ASN A 284 -32.29 6.38 -13.54
N SER A 285 -31.55 5.82 -12.59
CA SER A 285 -30.81 4.56 -12.72
C SER A 285 -29.71 4.56 -13.80
N GLN A 286 -29.34 5.71 -14.34
CA GLN A 286 -28.23 5.82 -15.29
C GLN A 286 -26.89 5.57 -14.59
N ASN A 287 -25.87 5.20 -15.37
CA ASN A 287 -24.55 4.82 -14.86
C ASN A 287 -23.82 5.94 -14.11
N ASN A 288 -24.14 7.22 -14.36
CA ASN A 288 -23.61 8.39 -13.65
C ASN A 288 -24.20 8.58 -12.25
N GLN A 289 -25.16 7.76 -11.84
CA GLN A 289 -25.76 7.71 -10.53
C GLN A 289 -25.49 6.40 -9.79
N GLN A 290 -24.74 5.49 -10.42
CA GLN A 290 -24.49 4.17 -9.88
C GLN A 290 -23.12 4.16 -9.18
N TRP A 291 -23.16 4.12 -7.84
CA TRP A 291 -21.98 4.24 -7.00
C TRP A 291 -21.64 2.92 -6.32
N THR A 292 -20.40 2.49 -6.45
CA THR A 292 -19.85 1.32 -5.76
C THR A 292 -19.03 1.79 -4.57
N ALA A 293 -19.42 1.45 -3.35
CA ALA A 293 -18.56 1.67 -2.20
C ALA A 293 -17.52 0.55 -2.12
N THR A 294 -16.27 0.94 -2.00
CA THR A 294 -15.14 0.00 -1.86
C THR A 294 -14.79 -0.21 -0.38
N SER A 295 -14.10 -1.31 -0.09
CA SER A 295 -13.55 -1.56 1.26
C SER A 295 -12.49 -0.53 1.67
N ALA A 296 -11.88 0.17 0.71
CA ALA A 296 -10.96 1.28 0.95
C ALA A 296 -11.66 2.60 1.31
N GLY A 297 -13.01 2.61 1.33
CA GLY A 297 -13.81 3.79 1.64
C GLY A 297 -14.06 4.71 0.45
N GLU A 298 -13.74 4.29 -0.78
CA GLU A 298 -14.03 5.08 -1.98
C GLU A 298 -15.46 4.86 -2.45
N LEU A 299 -16.03 5.87 -3.07
CA LEU A 299 -17.30 5.80 -3.79
C LEU A 299 -16.99 5.93 -5.29
N ARG A 300 -17.02 4.80 -6.00
CA ARG A 300 -16.65 4.72 -7.42
C ARG A 300 -17.87 4.80 -8.32
N VAL A 301 -17.72 5.55 -9.40
CA VAL A 301 -18.67 5.64 -10.53
C VAL A 301 -17.93 5.26 -11.82
N TYR A 302 -18.60 4.70 -12.80
CA TYR A 302 -18.02 4.23 -14.08
C TYR A 302 -16.86 3.22 -13.92
N GLY A 303 -16.71 2.63 -12.74
CA GLY A 303 -15.62 1.68 -12.43
C GLY A 303 -14.29 2.31 -12.05
N GLY A 304 -13.87 3.39 -12.71
CA GLY A 304 -12.53 3.99 -12.54
C GLY A 304 -12.51 5.41 -11.96
N LYS A 305 -13.67 6.06 -11.74
CA LYS A 305 -13.76 7.41 -11.18
C LYS A 305 -14.23 7.37 -9.73
N CYS A 306 -13.63 8.16 -8.87
CA CYS A 306 -13.97 8.30 -7.46
C CYS A 306 -14.65 9.63 -7.18
N LEU A 307 -15.60 9.64 -6.26
CA LEU A 307 -16.13 10.87 -5.68
C LEU A 307 -14.99 11.55 -4.91
N ASP A 308 -14.72 12.81 -5.23
CA ASP A 308 -13.48 13.51 -4.86
C ASP A 308 -13.80 14.90 -4.32
N VAL A 309 -13.09 15.29 -3.26
CA VAL A 309 -13.10 16.68 -2.79
C VAL A 309 -12.03 17.44 -3.56
N ASN A 310 -12.45 18.37 -4.41
CA ASN A 310 -11.58 19.10 -5.32
C ASN A 310 -10.38 19.75 -4.61
N GLY A 311 -9.18 19.46 -5.14
CA GLY A 311 -7.92 19.97 -4.60
C GLY A 311 -7.59 19.51 -3.19
N ALA A 312 -8.20 18.41 -2.71
CA ALA A 312 -8.08 17.93 -1.33
C ALA A 312 -8.39 19.01 -0.28
N SER A 313 -9.26 19.95 -0.62
CA SER A 313 -9.64 21.09 0.24
C SER A 313 -10.36 20.60 1.51
N THR A 314 -10.07 21.26 2.64
CA THR A 314 -10.77 21.03 3.92
C THR A 314 -11.71 22.19 4.27
N ALA A 315 -11.89 23.17 3.39
CA ALA A 315 -12.76 24.32 3.62
C ALA A 315 -14.23 23.98 3.42
N ASP A 316 -15.12 24.63 4.18
CA ASP A 316 -16.55 24.64 3.91
C ASP A 316 -16.83 25.21 2.54
N GLY A 317 -17.73 24.58 1.77
CA GLY A 317 -18.05 24.98 0.40
C GLY A 317 -17.11 24.40 -0.66
N ALA A 318 -16.11 23.61 -0.28
CA ALA A 318 -15.26 22.98 -1.29
C ALA A 318 -16.08 22.03 -2.18
N ALA A 319 -15.87 22.18 -3.50
CA ALA A 319 -16.63 21.44 -4.50
C ALA A 319 -16.35 19.94 -4.44
N VAL A 320 -17.37 19.14 -4.70
CA VAL A 320 -17.25 17.69 -4.90
C VAL A 320 -17.35 17.38 -6.38
N ILE A 321 -16.38 16.63 -6.87
CA ILE A 321 -16.17 16.28 -8.28
C ILE A 321 -15.98 14.79 -8.43
N ILE A 322 -15.76 14.31 -9.66
CA ILE A 322 -15.13 13.00 -9.89
C ILE A 322 -13.71 13.19 -10.40
N TRP A 323 -12.84 12.27 -10.02
CA TRP A 323 -11.46 12.20 -10.48
C TRP A 323 -11.03 10.75 -10.64
N ASP A 324 -9.97 10.47 -11.39
CA ASP A 324 -9.36 9.13 -11.41
C ASP A 324 -9.08 8.68 -9.98
N CYS A 325 -9.47 7.45 -9.65
CA CYS A 325 -9.25 6.92 -8.31
C CYS A 325 -7.75 6.83 -8.04
N ASN A 326 -7.27 7.52 -7.02
CA ASN A 326 -5.86 7.62 -6.67
C ASN A 326 -5.58 7.24 -5.20
N GLY A 327 -6.61 6.76 -4.48
CA GLY A 327 -6.49 6.29 -3.11
C GLY A 327 -6.28 7.37 -2.05
N GLN A 328 -6.22 8.66 -2.42
CA GLN A 328 -6.02 9.76 -1.49
C GLN A 328 -7.23 9.95 -0.57
N ASN A 329 -7.00 10.58 0.60
CA ASN A 329 -8.04 10.75 1.61
C ASN A 329 -9.20 11.68 1.18
N ASN A 330 -9.00 12.56 0.19
CA ASN A 330 -10.05 13.39 -0.41
C ASN A 330 -11.03 12.58 -1.28
N GLN A 331 -10.70 11.30 -1.58
CA GLN A 331 -11.57 10.36 -2.28
C GLN A 331 -12.16 9.29 -1.35
N LYS A 332 -11.89 9.38 -0.04
CA LYS A 332 -12.43 8.42 0.94
C LYS A 332 -13.60 9.02 1.68
N TRP A 333 -14.65 8.21 1.78
CA TRP A 333 -15.94 8.59 2.33
C TRP A 333 -16.41 7.56 3.34
N ARG A 334 -17.04 8.01 4.41
CA ARG A 334 -17.58 7.15 5.45
C ARG A 334 -19.06 7.46 5.68
N PHE A 335 -19.90 6.44 5.48
CA PHE A 335 -21.28 6.47 5.94
C PHE A 335 -21.32 6.32 7.46
N ASN A 336 -21.90 7.27 8.15
CA ASN A 336 -22.02 7.26 9.60
C ASN A 336 -23.40 6.68 10.03
N SER A 337 -23.50 6.25 11.27
CA SER A 337 -24.74 5.68 11.83
C SER A 337 -25.90 6.68 11.89
N ASP A 338 -25.63 7.99 11.90
CA ASP A 338 -26.61 9.07 11.84
C ASP A 338 -27.09 9.39 10.41
N GLY A 339 -26.59 8.65 9.41
CA GLY A 339 -26.89 8.81 7.99
C GLY A 339 -26.06 9.88 7.28
N THR A 340 -25.16 10.57 7.96
CA THR A 340 -24.25 11.52 7.29
C THR A 340 -23.18 10.79 6.49
N LEU A 341 -22.67 11.42 5.42
CA LEU A 341 -21.60 10.91 4.58
C LEU A 341 -20.38 11.83 4.70
N THR A 342 -19.35 11.38 5.41
CA THR A 342 -18.16 12.18 5.73
C THR A 342 -17.02 11.94 4.74
N ALA A 343 -16.47 13.02 4.16
CA ALA A 343 -15.18 13.03 3.45
C ALA A 343 -14.06 12.87 4.48
N VAL A 344 -13.33 11.74 4.43
CA VAL A 344 -12.35 11.37 5.46
C VAL A 344 -11.21 12.37 5.55
N GLY A 345 -10.69 12.84 4.40
CA GLY A 345 -9.58 13.79 4.35
C GLY A 345 -9.90 15.18 4.94
N ALA A 346 -11.15 15.61 4.84
CA ALA A 346 -11.58 16.92 5.31
C ALA A 346 -12.29 16.87 6.68
N ASN A 347 -12.72 15.69 7.11
CA ASN A 347 -13.63 15.49 8.27
C ASN A 347 -14.89 16.36 8.19
N LYS A 348 -15.45 16.50 6.98
CA LYS A 348 -16.65 17.26 6.67
C LYS A 348 -17.67 16.41 5.92
N CYS A 349 -18.94 16.78 6.00
CA CYS A 349 -20.02 16.02 5.42
C CYS A 349 -20.31 16.44 3.97
N LEU A 350 -20.65 15.46 3.11
CA LEU A 350 -21.25 15.71 1.81
C LEU A 350 -22.55 16.48 2.01
N ASP A 351 -22.66 17.62 1.33
CA ASP A 351 -23.68 18.62 1.64
C ASP A 351 -24.38 19.11 0.36
N VAL A 352 -25.68 19.25 0.44
CA VAL A 352 -26.48 19.96 -0.57
C VAL A 352 -26.64 21.41 -0.10
N PRO A 353 -26.05 22.39 -0.82
CA PRO A 353 -26.14 23.81 -0.42
C PRO A 353 -27.58 24.28 -0.21
N ASN A 354 -27.77 25.06 0.84
CA ASN A 354 -29.04 25.74 1.15
C ASN A 354 -30.28 24.82 1.24
N TYR A 355 -30.07 23.54 1.60
CA TYR A 355 -31.13 22.53 1.67
C TYR A 355 -31.93 22.40 0.34
N SER A 356 -31.30 22.70 -0.79
CA SER A 356 -31.94 22.70 -2.10
C SER A 356 -32.44 21.31 -2.48
N THR A 357 -33.57 21.26 -3.17
CA THR A 357 -34.12 20.03 -3.78
C THR A 357 -34.14 20.11 -5.31
N ALA A 358 -33.53 21.15 -5.90
CA ALA A 358 -33.56 21.35 -7.35
C ALA A 358 -32.54 20.45 -8.07
N ASN A 359 -32.89 19.96 -9.25
CA ASN A 359 -31.93 19.26 -10.13
C ASN A 359 -30.76 20.18 -10.51
N GLY A 360 -29.55 19.61 -10.58
CA GLY A 360 -28.36 20.31 -11.03
C GLY A 360 -27.61 21.09 -9.95
N VAL A 361 -28.10 21.07 -8.71
CA VAL A 361 -27.39 21.69 -7.59
C VAL A 361 -26.12 20.92 -7.30
N LYS A 362 -24.98 21.62 -7.38
CA LYS A 362 -23.63 21.03 -7.17
C LYS A 362 -23.42 20.71 -5.71
N LEU A 363 -22.81 19.57 -5.47
CA LEU A 363 -22.46 19.12 -4.12
C LEU A 363 -21.16 19.77 -3.64
N GLN A 364 -21.12 19.98 -2.35
CA GLN A 364 -19.97 20.51 -1.62
C GLN A 364 -19.67 19.65 -0.39
N ILE A 365 -18.58 19.93 0.30
CA ILE A 365 -18.38 19.51 1.69
C ILE A 365 -18.66 20.68 2.62
N TRP A 366 -19.24 20.40 3.78
CA TRP A 366 -19.54 21.40 4.81
C TRP A 366 -19.34 20.81 6.20
N THR A 367 -19.13 21.66 7.21
CA THR A 367 -19.09 21.23 8.61
C THR A 367 -20.32 20.38 8.93
N CYS A 368 -20.11 19.19 9.50
CA CYS A 368 -21.19 18.25 9.78
C CYS A 368 -22.15 18.83 10.83
N GLY A 369 -23.36 19.11 10.42
CA GLY A 369 -24.46 19.59 11.27
C GLY A 369 -25.59 18.57 11.44
N GLY A 370 -25.52 17.42 10.73
CA GLY A 370 -26.54 16.36 10.79
C GLY A 370 -27.89 16.74 10.18
N GLY A 371 -27.97 17.84 9.44
CA GLY A 371 -29.17 18.28 8.73
C GLY A 371 -29.60 17.29 7.63
N ALA A 372 -30.84 17.36 7.19
CA ALA A 372 -31.37 16.48 6.15
C ALA A 372 -30.60 16.60 4.82
N ASN A 373 -29.97 17.75 4.55
CA ASN A 373 -29.14 18.04 3.37
C ASN A 373 -27.75 17.37 3.43
N GLN A 374 -27.38 16.78 4.57
CA GLN A 374 -26.12 16.05 4.77
C GLN A 374 -26.34 14.56 5.01
N ARG A 375 -27.60 14.10 5.05
CA ARG A 375 -27.93 12.70 5.26
C ARG A 375 -28.23 12.00 3.95
N TRP A 376 -27.69 10.80 3.80
CA TRP A 376 -27.68 10.03 2.57
C TRP A 376 -27.99 8.56 2.85
N THR A 377 -28.70 7.93 1.95
CA THR A 377 -28.99 6.49 1.99
C THR A 377 -28.41 5.81 0.76
N ARG A 378 -28.10 4.55 0.90
CA ARG A 378 -27.78 3.65 -0.23
C ARG A 378 -28.99 2.74 -0.42
N SER A 379 -29.68 2.86 -1.53
CA SER A 379 -30.92 2.12 -1.82
C SER A 379 -30.88 1.47 -3.20
#